data_58201cbd354e6ec26be1147b303a5116
#
_entry.id   58201cbd354e6ec26be1147b303a5116
#
_cell.length_a   1.000
_cell.length_b   1.000
_cell.length_c   1.000
_cell.angle_alpha   90.00
_cell.angle_beta   90.00
_cell.angle_gamma   90.00
#
_symmetry.space_group_name_H-M   'P 1'
#
loop_
_entity.id
_entity.type
_entity.pdbx_description
1 polymer ?
#
loop_
_entity_poly.entity_id
_entity_poly.type
_entity_poly.pdbx_seq_one_letter_code
_entity_poly.pdbx_strand_id
1 'polypeptide(L)'
;MWIGEGGNNGEIVNLLAIEGKDQVMLKVRIVEMQRSVTKQMGLDLSAIGDLGGSTVSLLNSVGPTLNGGFQANGTFNNTSGGDLTSLSGALSALESVGLVRTLAEPTLTAISGETANFLAGGEIPIFSGASIDDQGQLVRGFEFKPFGVSLGFTPVVLSEGLISLSISTEVSEPTTENAFVSDNGESVLGIRVRRANTVVEMPAGGSLVIAGLIREETRSTVDGTPGLKDVPGLGALFRGRDSQSTQTEVVIMVTPYLVDPTHPDKLQTPTDGFVTANDSESLLLGRLNKVYAENGQPKIQRNSLPGPFGHVVD
;
A
#
# COMPACT_ATOMS: atom_id res chain seq x y z
N MET A 1 39.99 -6.44 79.29
CA MET A 1 38.83 -6.02 80.04
C MET A 1 38.63 -4.50 79.87
N TRP A 2 37.79 -4.14 79.04
CA TRP A 2 36.88 -2.98 79.14
C TRP A 2 35.94 -2.96 77.92
N ILE A 3 34.74 -3.11 78.29
CA ILE A 3 33.57 -3.07 77.38
C ILE A 3 33.24 -1.57 77.23
N GLY A 4 33.28 -1.09 76.03
CA GLY A 4 32.76 0.21 75.66
C GLY A 4 31.46 0.01 74.91
N GLU A 5 30.37 0.13 75.65
CA GLU A 5 29.00 0.27 75.17
C GLU A 5 28.89 1.64 74.49
N GLY A 6 28.77 1.63 73.20
CA GLY A 6 28.45 2.83 72.39
C GLY A 6 27.36 2.43 71.42
N GLY A 7 26.11 2.49 71.91
CA GLY A 7 24.92 2.34 71.07
C GLY A 7 24.89 3.45 70.02
N ASN A 8 25.24 3.12 68.81
CA ASN A 8 24.91 3.94 67.66
C ASN A 8 23.82 3.18 66.92
N ASN A 9 22.56 3.54 67.16
CA ASN A 9 21.44 3.21 66.27
C ASN A 9 21.76 3.77 64.90
N GLY A 10 22.58 3.07 64.15
CA GLY A 10 22.76 3.34 62.73
C GLY A 10 21.43 3.03 62.05
N GLU A 11 20.61 4.03 61.88
CA GLU A 11 19.47 3.99 61.02
C GLU A 11 19.98 3.63 59.60
N ILE A 12 19.74 2.39 59.23
CA ILE A 12 20.06 1.91 57.86
C ILE A 12 19.03 2.57 56.94
N VAL A 13 19.40 3.72 56.38
CA VAL A 13 18.61 4.35 55.32
C VAL A 13 18.84 3.54 54.05
N ASN A 14 17.85 2.76 53.67
CA ASN A 14 17.88 2.08 52.38
C ASN A 14 17.63 3.09 51.27
N LEU A 15 18.71 3.56 50.65
CA LEU A 15 18.72 4.50 49.51
C LEU A 15 18.64 3.77 48.15
N LEU A 16 18.34 2.46 48.17
CA LEU A 16 18.11 1.73 46.92
C LEU A 16 16.75 2.13 46.35
N ALA A 17 16.77 3.12 45.45
CA ALA A 17 15.70 3.34 44.53
C ALA A 17 15.75 2.20 43.48
N ILE A 18 14.74 1.34 43.46
CA ILE A 18 14.55 0.42 42.35
C ILE A 18 14.03 1.29 41.20
N GLU A 19 14.91 1.75 40.34
CA GLU A 19 14.51 2.30 39.06
C GLU A 19 13.82 1.20 38.28
N GLY A 20 12.55 1.42 37.94
CA GLY A 20 11.82 0.55 37.02
C GLY A 20 12.58 0.50 35.70
N LYS A 21 12.58 -0.63 35.01
CA LYS A 21 13.17 -0.73 33.68
C LYS A 21 12.44 0.24 32.74
N ASP A 22 13.20 1.02 31.98
CA ASP A 22 12.67 1.93 30.98
C ASP A 22 11.83 1.19 29.93
N GLN A 23 10.69 1.80 29.58
CA GLN A 23 9.84 1.30 28.53
C GLN A 23 9.99 2.15 27.27
N VAL A 24 10.12 1.51 26.14
CA VAL A 24 10.27 2.15 24.84
C VAL A 24 9.07 1.80 23.97
N MET A 25 8.33 2.81 23.53
CA MET A 25 7.35 2.69 22.47
C MET A 25 8.02 2.99 21.13
N LEU A 26 7.96 2.04 20.21
CA LEU A 26 8.41 2.23 18.85
C LEU A 26 7.22 2.52 17.94
N LYS A 27 7.25 3.65 17.26
CA LYS A 27 6.33 3.98 16.15
C LYS A 27 7.08 3.76 14.85
N VAL A 28 6.56 2.88 14.00
CA VAL A 28 7.04 2.66 12.65
C VAL A 28 6.05 3.28 11.68
N ARG A 29 6.52 3.97 10.66
CA ARG A 29 5.72 4.53 9.59
C ARG A 29 6.21 3.98 8.27
N ILE A 30 5.37 3.25 7.57
CA ILE A 30 5.64 2.67 6.26
C ILE A 30 4.74 3.38 5.26
N VAL A 31 5.34 4.14 4.36
CA VAL A 31 4.64 4.91 3.33
C VAL A 31 5.04 4.37 1.97
N GLU A 32 4.06 4.07 1.16
CA GLU A 32 4.25 3.74 -0.25
C GLU A 32 3.40 4.65 -1.11
N MET A 33 3.99 5.13 -2.17
CA MET A 33 3.31 5.89 -3.20
C MET A 33 3.61 5.27 -4.56
N GLN A 34 2.58 4.96 -5.31
CA GLN A 34 2.67 4.47 -6.67
C GLN A 34 1.95 5.42 -7.61
N ARG A 35 2.65 5.88 -8.61
CA ARG A 35 2.13 6.72 -9.68
C ARG A 35 2.23 5.98 -10.99
N SER A 36 1.14 5.90 -11.73
CA SER A 36 1.09 5.35 -13.08
C SER A 36 0.63 6.40 -14.08
N VAL A 37 1.32 6.50 -15.18
CA VAL A 37 0.95 7.37 -16.29
C VAL A 37 0.89 6.52 -17.55
N THR A 38 -0.27 6.49 -18.19
CA THR A 38 -0.48 5.78 -19.45
C THR A 38 -0.86 6.79 -20.53
N LYS A 39 -0.14 6.77 -21.64
CA LYS A 39 -0.41 7.60 -22.82
C LYS A 39 -0.48 6.70 -24.04
N GLN A 40 -1.63 6.71 -24.67
CA GLN A 40 -1.90 5.94 -25.87
C GLN A 40 -2.45 6.84 -26.94
N MET A 41 -1.91 6.75 -28.14
CA MET A 41 -2.36 7.51 -29.30
C MET A 41 -2.13 6.72 -30.58
N GLY A 42 -3.12 6.68 -31.46
CA GLY A 42 -3.00 6.05 -32.76
C GLY A 42 -4.09 6.47 -33.72
N LEU A 43 -3.85 6.24 -35.00
CA LEU A 43 -4.80 6.54 -36.07
C LEU A 43 -5.02 5.26 -36.89
N ASP A 44 -6.25 4.79 -36.90
CA ASP A 44 -6.69 3.71 -37.78
C ASP A 44 -7.21 4.29 -39.07
N LEU A 45 -6.67 3.85 -40.17
CA LEU A 45 -7.06 4.26 -41.51
C LEU A 45 -7.53 3.05 -42.29
N SER A 46 -8.68 3.19 -42.95
CA SER A 46 -9.11 2.18 -43.93
C SER A 46 -9.58 2.87 -45.22
N ALA A 47 -9.16 2.31 -46.32
CA ALA A 47 -9.60 2.74 -47.65
C ALA A 47 -10.10 1.53 -48.43
N ILE A 48 -11.27 1.68 -49.06
CA ILE A 48 -11.86 0.65 -49.92
C ILE A 48 -12.05 1.29 -51.29
N GLY A 49 -11.50 0.63 -52.32
CA GLY A 49 -11.61 1.08 -53.70
C GLY A 49 -11.95 -0.08 -54.65
N ASP A 50 -12.45 0.25 -55.82
CA ASP A 50 -12.69 -0.69 -56.93
C ASP A 50 -11.63 -0.44 -58.02
N LEU A 51 -10.84 -1.42 -58.32
CA LEU A 51 -9.80 -1.36 -59.34
C LEU A 51 -10.11 -2.40 -60.43
N GLY A 52 -10.73 -1.96 -61.52
CA GLY A 52 -11.01 -2.83 -62.66
C GLY A 52 -11.95 -4.01 -62.40
N GLY A 53 -12.97 -3.78 -61.55
CA GLY A 53 -13.96 -4.78 -61.17
C GLY A 53 -13.54 -5.65 -59.98
N SER A 54 -12.43 -5.35 -59.32
CA SER A 54 -11.98 -6.01 -58.09
C SER A 54 -11.92 -5.01 -56.93
N THR A 55 -12.59 -5.33 -55.81
CA THR A 55 -12.56 -4.49 -54.60
C THR A 55 -11.22 -4.67 -53.88
N VAL A 56 -10.50 -3.57 -53.73
CA VAL A 56 -9.24 -3.51 -52.99
C VAL A 56 -9.49 -2.79 -51.68
N SER A 57 -9.11 -3.41 -50.55
CA SER A 57 -9.18 -2.76 -49.23
C SER A 57 -7.78 -2.60 -48.66
N LEU A 58 -7.46 -1.39 -48.25
CA LEU A 58 -6.29 -1.05 -47.43
C LEU A 58 -6.74 -0.81 -46.01
N LEU A 59 -6.22 -1.58 -45.07
CA LEU A 59 -6.50 -1.46 -43.64
C LEU A 59 -5.20 -1.18 -42.91
N ASN A 60 -5.12 -0.03 -42.24
CA ASN A 60 -4.07 0.28 -41.29
C ASN A 60 -4.71 0.44 -39.91
N SER A 61 -4.62 -0.58 -39.07
CA SER A 61 -5.15 -0.58 -37.72
C SER A 61 -3.97 -0.60 -36.74
N VAL A 62 -3.54 0.58 -36.33
CA VAL A 62 -2.44 0.79 -35.37
C VAL A 62 -2.90 1.57 -34.15
N GLY A 63 -4.17 1.98 -34.14
CA GLY A 63 -4.78 2.63 -32.98
C GLY A 63 -5.00 1.65 -31.83
N PRO A 64 -4.80 2.08 -30.58
CA PRO A 64 -5.11 1.27 -29.43
C PRO A 64 -6.64 1.07 -29.31
N THR A 65 -7.07 -0.13 -28.91
CA THR A 65 -8.47 -0.36 -28.49
C THR A 65 -8.67 0.29 -27.13
N LEU A 66 -9.23 1.49 -27.10
CA LEU A 66 -9.40 2.27 -25.88
C LEU A 66 -10.72 1.95 -25.17
N ASN A 67 -10.64 1.68 -23.87
CA ASN A 67 -11.78 1.75 -22.96
C ASN A 67 -11.86 3.16 -22.38
N GLY A 68 -12.31 4.13 -23.17
CA GLY A 68 -12.39 5.55 -22.80
C GLY A 68 -11.37 6.42 -23.56
N GLY A 69 -11.22 7.68 -23.16
CA GLY A 69 -10.39 8.65 -23.88
C GLY A 69 -11.12 9.32 -25.03
N PHE A 70 -10.34 10.05 -25.86
CA PHE A 70 -10.87 10.75 -27.04
C PHE A 70 -10.84 9.81 -28.24
N GLN A 71 -11.99 9.68 -28.91
CA GLN A 71 -12.13 8.97 -30.18
C GLN A 71 -12.85 9.87 -31.18
N ALA A 72 -12.24 10.03 -32.34
CA ALA A 72 -12.86 10.75 -33.46
C ALA A 72 -12.84 9.87 -34.70
N ASN A 73 -13.98 9.65 -35.30
CA ASN A 73 -14.13 8.83 -36.49
C ASN A 73 -14.66 9.71 -37.63
N GLY A 74 -14.09 9.54 -38.79
CA GLY A 74 -14.58 10.17 -40.04
C GLY A 74 -14.71 9.12 -41.13
N THR A 75 -15.82 9.10 -41.84
CA THR A 75 -16.02 8.26 -43.03
C THR A 75 -16.38 9.12 -44.21
N PHE A 76 -15.71 8.93 -45.31
CA PHE A 76 -16.03 9.50 -46.59
C PHE A 76 -16.50 8.39 -47.54
N ASN A 77 -17.74 8.48 -48.02
CA ASN A 77 -18.30 7.53 -48.98
C ASN A 77 -18.53 8.23 -50.31
N ASN A 78 -17.93 7.73 -51.38
CA ASN A 78 -18.14 8.22 -52.73
C ASN A 78 -19.17 7.34 -53.44
N THR A 79 -20.37 7.87 -53.68
CA THR A 79 -21.47 7.19 -54.39
C THR A 79 -21.49 7.48 -55.91
N SER A 80 -20.55 8.30 -56.39
CA SER A 80 -20.56 8.80 -57.78
C SER A 80 -19.72 7.98 -58.77
N GLY A 81 -19.33 6.72 -58.40
CA GLY A 81 -18.70 5.81 -59.37
C GLY A 81 -17.23 6.09 -59.66
N GLY A 82 -16.44 6.51 -58.68
CA GLY A 82 -14.98 6.63 -58.78
C GLY A 82 -14.27 5.41 -58.21
N ASP A 83 -12.99 5.25 -58.51
CA ASP A 83 -12.12 4.13 -58.06
C ASP A 83 -12.02 4.01 -56.54
N LEU A 84 -12.23 5.09 -55.76
CA LEU A 84 -12.28 5.09 -54.31
C LEU A 84 -13.73 5.09 -53.84
N THR A 85 -14.15 3.99 -53.17
CA THR A 85 -15.54 3.81 -52.72
C THR A 85 -15.75 4.35 -51.29
N SER A 86 -14.80 4.13 -50.39
CA SER A 86 -14.85 4.66 -49.03
C SER A 86 -13.46 4.88 -48.45
N LEU A 87 -13.37 5.94 -47.67
CA LEU A 87 -12.20 6.24 -46.81
C LEU A 87 -12.69 6.49 -45.40
N SER A 88 -12.16 5.77 -44.45
CA SER A 88 -12.48 6.01 -43.04
C SER A 88 -11.20 6.17 -42.21
N GLY A 89 -11.29 7.02 -41.21
CA GLY A 89 -10.22 7.28 -40.27
C GLY A 89 -10.79 7.34 -38.84
N ALA A 90 -10.11 6.69 -37.89
CA ALA A 90 -10.45 6.78 -36.48
C ALA A 90 -9.20 7.20 -35.68
N LEU A 91 -9.24 8.36 -35.07
CA LEU A 91 -8.20 8.85 -34.17
C LEU A 91 -8.58 8.44 -32.74
N SER A 92 -7.67 7.74 -32.07
CA SER A 92 -7.80 7.32 -30.67
C SER A 92 -6.69 7.94 -29.86
N ALA A 93 -7.03 8.61 -28.76
CA ALA A 93 -6.08 9.21 -27.83
C ALA A 93 -6.54 9.05 -26.38
N LEU A 94 -5.67 8.57 -25.51
CA LEU A 94 -5.91 8.41 -24.08
C LEU A 94 -4.69 8.87 -23.29
N GLU A 95 -4.93 9.68 -22.27
CA GLU A 95 -3.98 9.93 -21.20
C GLU A 95 -4.66 9.62 -19.88
N SER A 96 -4.06 8.73 -19.08
CA SER A 96 -4.56 8.34 -17.76
C SER A 96 -3.44 8.48 -16.74
N VAL A 97 -3.76 9.11 -15.61
CA VAL A 97 -2.84 9.27 -14.47
C VAL A 97 -3.49 8.64 -13.24
N GLY A 98 -2.85 7.63 -12.69
CA GLY A 98 -3.24 6.96 -11.45
C GLY A 98 -2.26 7.29 -10.32
N LEU A 99 -2.80 7.51 -9.12
CA LEU A 99 -2.02 7.69 -7.91
C LEU A 99 -2.61 6.82 -6.80
N VAL A 100 -1.77 5.96 -6.21
CA VAL A 100 -2.10 5.12 -5.06
C VAL A 100 -1.15 5.47 -3.93
N ARG A 101 -1.68 5.71 -2.74
CA ARG A 101 -0.90 5.92 -1.53
C ARG A 101 -1.34 4.92 -0.47
N THR A 102 -0.38 4.18 0.07
CA THR A 102 -0.59 3.27 1.19
C THR A 102 0.19 3.78 2.40
N LEU A 103 -0.43 3.73 3.57
CA LEU A 103 0.18 4.12 4.83
C LEU A 103 -0.13 3.06 5.88
N ALA A 104 0.91 2.54 6.54
CA ALA A 104 0.80 1.67 7.71
C ALA A 104 1.65 2.27 8.85
N GLU A 105 1.04 2.40 10.04
CA GLU A 105 1.70 2.96 11.21
C GLU A 105 1.54 2.03 12.42
N PRO A 106 2.24 0.88 12.49
CA PRO A 106 2.24 0.04 13.68
C PRO A 106 3.01 0.71 14.82
N THR A 107 2.48 0.56 16.04
CA THR A 107 3.13 0.97 17.29
C THR A 107 3.18 -0.19 18.25
N LEU A 108 4.29 -0.33 18.96
CA LEU A 108 4.48 -1.41 19.92
C LEU A 108 5.37 -0.91 21.06
N THR A 109 5.09 -1.33 22.29
CA THR A 109 5.88 -0.97 23.47
C THR A 109 6.58 -2.20 24.04
N ALA A 110 7.84 -2.05 24.40
CA ALA A 110 8.67 -3.08 25.01
C ALA A 110 9.51 -2.49 26.15
N ILE A 111 9.89 -3.36 27.09
CA ILE A 111 10.86 -3.03 28.14
C ILE A 111 12.26 -3.10 27.55
N SER A 112 13.16 -2.23 28.02
CA SER A 112 14.57 -2.23 27.63
C SER A 112 15.21 -3.61 27.81
N GLY A 113 15.78 -4.15 26.74
CA GLY A 113 16.42 -5.48 26.66
C GLY A 113 15.47 -6.63 26.29
N GLU A 114 14.15 -6.42 26.20
CA GLU A 114 13.17 -7.45 25.88
C GLU A 114 12.63 -7.32 24.46
N THR A 115 12.40 -8.46 23.81
CA THR A 115 11.84 -8.47 22.44
C THR A 115 10.33 -8.49 22.48
N ALA A 116 9.71 -7.59 21.75
CA ALA A 116 8.26 -7.56 21.51
C ALA A 116 7.93 -7.82 20.05
N ASN A 117 6.81 -8.49 19.81
CA ASN A 117 6.31 -8.78 18.47
C ASN A 117 4.81 -8.43 18.37
N PHE A 118 4.44 -7.84 17.26
CA PHE A 118 3.06 -7.48 16.92
C PHE A 118 2.76 -7.90 15.49
N LEU A 119 1.60 -8.49 15.24
CA LEU A 119 1.09 -8.82 13.92
C LEU A 119 -0.38 -8.40 13.83
N ALA A 120 -0.70 -7.60 12.84
CA ALA A 120 -2.06 -7.23 12.50
C ALA A 120 -2.33 -7.59 11.03
N GLY A 121 -3.25 -8.51 10.79
CA GLY A 121 -3.53 -9.01 9.44
C GLY A 121 -4.51 -10.16 9.43
N GLY A 122 -4.38 -11.04 8.46
CA GLY A 122 -5.16 -12.27 8.29
C GLY A 122 -4.27 -13.42 7.85
N GLU A 123 -4.92 -14.50 7.44
CA GLU A 123 -4.24 -15.69 6.90
C GLU A 123 -4.86 -16.06 5.56
N ILE A 124 -4.03 -16.46 4.60
CA ILE A 124 -4.48 -17.02 3.32
C ILE A 124 -4.16 -18.50 3.27
N PRO A 125 -5.09 -19.35 2.79
CA PRO A 125 -4.82 -20.75 2.52
C PRO A 125 -3.95 -20.89 1.27
N ILE A 126 -2.82 -21.57 1.41
CA ILE A 126 -1.94 -21.97 0.31
C ILE A 126 -2.06 -23.48 0.15
N PHE A 127 -2.18 -23.94 -1.10
CA PHE A 127 -2.18 -25.36 -1.40
C PHE A 127 -0.82 -25.98 -1.05
N SER A 128 -0.80 -26.93 -0.10
CA SER A 128 0.42 -27.58 0.39
C SER A 128 0.67 -28.95 -0.25
N GLY A 129 -0.23 -29.44 -1.07
CA GLY A 129 -0.12 -30.71 -1.76
C GLY A 129 -1.42 -31.48 -1.80
N ALA A 130 -1.44 -32.57 -2.57
CA ALA A 130 -2.54 -33.50 -2.64
C ALA A 130 -2.04 -34.89 -2.21
N SER A 131 -2.78 -35.56 -1.34
CA SER A 131 -2.57 -36.95 -0.96
C SER A 131 -3.80 -37.77 -1.34
N ILE A 132 -3.59 -39.07 -1.63
CA ILE A 132 -4.68 -40.00 -1.86
C ILE A 132 -4.92 -40.68 -0.51
N ASP A 133 -6.18 -40.65 -0.06
CA ASP A 133 -6.56 -41.35 1.17
C ASP A 133 -6.66 -42.88 0.93
N ASP A 134 -6.87 -43.64 2.00
CA ASP A 134 -7.01 -45.12 1.94
C ASP A 134 -8.23 -45.59 1.11
N GLN A 135 -9.11 -44.66 0.72
CA GLN A 135 -10.30 -44.91 -0.10
C GLN A 135 -10.10 -44.50 -1.56
N GLY A 136 -8.89 -44.05 -1.94
CA GLY A 136 -8.54 -43.61 -3.28
C GLY A 136 -9.04 -42.20 -3.64
N GLN A 137 -9.51 -41.41 -2.67
CA GLN A 137 -9.92 -40.03 -2.88
C GLN A 137 -8.76 -39.05 -2.75
N LEU A 138 -8.75 -38.05 -3.63
CA LEU A 138 -7.77 -36.98 -3.61
C LEU A 138 -8.09 -36.00 -2.48
N VAL A 139 -7.29 -36.01 -1.41
CA VAL A 139 -7.37 -35.07 -0.31
C VAL A 139 -6.39 -33.94 -0.56
N ARG A 140 -6.89 -32.70 -0.61
CA ARG A 140 -6.07 -31.50 -0.77
C ARG A 140 -5.67 -30.95 0.58
N GLY A 141 -4.37 -30.79 0.80
CA GLY A 141 -3.82 -30.11 1.97
C GLY A 141 -3.76 -28.61 1.76
N PHE A 142 -4.10 -27.86 2.81
CA PHE A 142 -3.93 -26.41 2.83
C PHE A 142 -3.04 -26.02 4.01
N GLU A 143 -2.14 -25.09 3.75
CA GLU A 143 -1.33 -24.41 4.77
C GLU A 143 -1.76 -22.95 4.85
N PHE A 144 -2.01 -22.46 6.05
CA PHE A 144 -2.39 -21.07 6.25
C PHE A 144 -1.13 -20.23 6.45
N LYS A 145 -0.97 -19.20 5.61
CA LYS A 145 0.14 -18.28 5.68
C LYS A 145 -0.34 -16.91 6.14
N PRO A 146 0.19 -16.37 7.26
CA PRO A 146 -0.19 -15.05 7.73
C PRO A 146 0.29 -13.97 6.76
N PHE A 147 -0.53 -12.93 6.62
CA PHE A 147 -0.19 -11.70 5.91
C PHE A 147 -0.67 -10.50 6.72
N GLY A 148 -0.15 -9.31 6.42
CA GLY A 148 -0.50 -8.07 7.10
C GLY A 148 0.74 -7.27 7.50
N VAL A 149 0.62 -6.50 8.57
CA VAL A 149 1.68 -5.67 9.11
C VAL A 149 2.28 -6.35 10.34
N SER A 150 3.56 -6.67 10.27
CA SER A 150 4.33 -7.28 11.37
C SER A 150 5.43 -6.33 11.82
N LEU A 151 5.58 -6.18 13.12
CA LEU A 151 6.62 -5.39 13.77
C LEU A 151 7.21 -6.21 14.92
N GLY A 152 8.50 -6.48 14.85
CA GLY A 152 9.28 -7.03 15.95
C GLY A 152 10.41 -6.06 16.30
N PHE A 153 10.66 -5.79 17.57
CA PHE A 153 11.78 -4.97 17.95
C PHE A 153 12.30 -5.31 19.35
N THR A 154 13.57 -5.00 19.56
CA THR A 154 14.25 -5.12 20.86
C THR A 154 14.94 -3.79 21.13
N PRO A 155 14.45 -2.98 22.09
CA PRO A 155 15.09 -1.74 22.49
C PRO A 155 16.14 -1.98 23.57
N VAL A 156 17.20 -1.21 23.56
CA VAL A 156 18.15 -1.09 24.66
C VAL A 156 18.39 0.38 24.94
N VAL A 157 17.93 0.85 26.09
CA VAL A 157 18.17 2.24 26.52
C VAL A 157 19.61 2.32 27.04
N LEU A 158 20.40 3.19 26.41
CA LEU A 158 21.75 3.52 26.80
C LEU A 158 21.74 4.76 27.69
N SER A 159 22.89 5.20 28.19
CA SER A 159 23.01 6.44 28.94
C SER A 159 22.58 7.65 28.08
N GLU A 160 22.00 8.67 28.72
CA GLU A 160 21.64 9.97 28.12
C GLU A 160 20.45 9.95 27.13
N GLY A 161 19.51 8.97 27.25
CA GLY A 161 18.33 8.94 26.40
C GLY A 161 18.56 8.46 24.97
N LEU A 162 19.75 7.91 24.70
CA LEU A 162 20.06 7.22 23.46
C LEU A 162 19.49 5.81 23.49
N ILE A 163 18.81 5.39 22.45
CA ILE A 163 18.15 4.09 22.35
C ILE A 163 18.75 3.33 21.18
N SER A 164 19.30 2.15 21.47
CA SER A 164 19.68 1.17 20.46
C SER A 164 18.48 0.27 20.15
N LEU A 165 18.15 0.11 18.89
CA LEU A 165 16.95 -0.57 18.41
C LEU A 165 17.33 -1.64 17.39
N SER A 166 17.05 -2.90 17.71
CA SER A 166 17.01 -3.97 16.72
C SER A 166 15.57 -4.11 16.22
N ILE A 167 15.34 -3.88 14.93
CA ILE A 167 14.02 -3.75 14.34
C ILE A 167 13.85 -4.75 13.20
N SER A 168 12.73 -5.45 13.19
CA SER A 168 12.26 -6.30 12.10
C SER A 168 10.84 -5.89 11.76
N THR A 169 10.62 -5.33 10.59
CA THR A 169 9.29 -4.92 10.13
C THR A 169 8.96 -5.54 8.78
N GLU A 170 7.72 -5.95 8.63
CA GLU A 170 7.22 -6.56 7.40
C GLU A 170 5.79 -6.07 7.12
N VAL A 171 5.55 -5.73 5.86
CA VAL A 171 4.20 -5.54 5.31
C VAL A 171 4.02 -6.53 4.20
N SER A 172 3.02 -7.39 4.32
CA SER A 172 2.66 -8.39 3.33
C SER A 172 1.20 -8.25 2.93
N GLU A 173 0.94 -8.24 1.62
CA GLU A 173 -0.37 -8.04 1.04
C GLU A 173 -0.64 -9.11 -0.02
N PRO A 174 -1.83 -9.74 -0.02
CA PRO A 174 -2.22 -10.63 -1.11
C PRO A 174 -2.40 -9.80 -2.39
N THR A 175 -1.93 -10.32 -3.52
CA THR A 175 -2.00 -9.66 -4.81
C THR A 175 -2.36 -10.65 -5.90
N THR A 176 -3.04 -10.16 -6.92
CA THR A 176 -3.29 -10.91 -8.16
C THR A 176 -2.09 -10.87 -9.12
N GLU A 177 -1.15 -9.96 -8.89
CA GLU A 177 0.12 -9.96 -9.60
C GLU A 177 0.91 -11.21 -9.22
N ASN A 178 1.37 -11.96 -10.20
CA ASN A 178 2.03 -13.26 -10.03
C ASN A 178 1.12 -14.36 -9.40
N ALA A 179 -0.19 -14.22 -9.52
CA ALA A 179 -1.10 -15.30 -9.16
C ALA A 179 -0.83 -16.51 -10.06
N PHE A 180 -0.71 -17.68 -9.46
CA PHE A 180 -0.63 -18.93 -10.20
C PHE A 180 -2.04 -19.41 -10.52
N VAL A 181 -2.33 -19.60 -11.80
CA VAL A 181 -3.57 -20.19 -12.25
C VAL A 181 -3.30 -21.65 -12.60
N SER A 182 -3.91 -22.57 -11.87
CA SER A 182 -3.82 -23.99 -12.15
C SER A 182 -4.61 -24.33 -13.42
N ASP A 183 -4.24 -25.43 -14.11
CA ASP A 183 -4.95 -25.95 -15.30
C ASP A 183 -6.45 -26.20 -15.06
N ASN A 184 -6.85 -26.36 -13.81
CA ASN A 184 -8.24 -26.52 -13.39
C ASN A 184 -8.98 -25.18 -13.16
N GLY A 185 -8.37 -24.03 -13.48
CA GLY A 185 -8.96 -22.71 -13.28
C GLY A 185 -8.91 -22.18 -11.85
N GLU A 186 -8.24 -22.87 -10.94
CA GLU A 186 -8.04 -22.41 -9.56
C GLU A 186 -6.89 -21.39 -9.52
N SER A 187 -7.18 -20.19 -9.02
CA SER A 187 -6.19 -19.10 -8.91
C SER A 187 -5.66 -19.02 -7.47
N VAL A 188 -4.35 -19.19 -7.32
CA VAL A 188 -3.63 -18.96 -6.05
C VAL A 188 -3.05 -17.56 -6.07
N LEU A 189 -3.45 -16.73 -5.09
CA LEU A 189 -2.95 -15.37 -4.97
C LEU A 189 -1.45 -15.33 -4.66
N GLY A 190 -0.74 -14.40 -5.26
CA GLY A 190 0.61 -14.05 -4.85
C GLY A 190 0.62 -13.24 -3.55
N ILE A 191 1.76 -13.17 -2.87
CA ILE A 191 1.96 -12.27 -1.72
C ILE A 191 3.04 -11.28 -2.09
N ARG A 192 2.71 -9.98 -2.01
CA ARG A 192 3.69 -8.91 -2.12
C ARG A 192 4.24 -8.61 -0.73
N VAL A 193 5.54 -8.71 -0.55
CA VAL A 193 6.21 -8.55 0.75
C VAL A 193 7.20 -7.40 0.70
N ARG A 194 7.15 -6.55 1.72
CA ARG A 194 8.14 -5.50 2.01
C ARG A 194 8.67 -5.73 3.40
N ARG A 195 9.96 -6.02 3.52
CA ARG A 195 10.61 -6.37 4.78
C ARG A 195 11.87 -5.54 4.98
N ALA A 196 12.08 -5.07 6.20
CA ALA A 196 13.33 -4.43 6.60
C ALA A 196 13.76 -4.95 7.97
N ASN A 197 15.04 -5.35 8.06
CA ASN A 197 15.69 -5.78 9.29
C ASN A 197 16.95 -4.94 9.47
N THR A 198 17.06 -4.26 10.60
CA THR A 198 18.19 -3.36 10.85
C THR A 198 18.41 -3.14 12.34
N VAL A 199 19.60 -2.65 12.68
CA VAL A 199 19.93 -2.16 14.02
C VAL A 199 20.38 -0.72 13.90
N VAL A 200 19.77 0.17 14.67
CA VAL A 200 20.04 1.61 14.64
C VAL A 200 20.10 2.18 16.05
N GLU A 201 20.82 3.28 16.20
CA GLU A 201 20.87 4.04 17.45
C GLU A 201 20.36 5.45 17.19
N MET A 202 19.51 5.94 18.09
CA MET A 202 18.89 7.25 17.94
C MET A 202 18.37 7.78 19.28
N PRO A 203 18.26 9.12 19.44
CA PRO A 203 17.67 9.69 20.64
C PRO A 203 16.15 9.45 20.68
N ALA A 204 15.59 9.40 21.89
CA ALA A 204 14.15 9.35 22.09
C ALA A 204 13.46 10.57 21.43
N GLY A 205 12.34 10.33 20.74
CA GLY A 205 11.60 11.34 19.98
C GLY A 205 12.21 11.70 18.62
N GLY A 206 13.43 11.24 18.30
CA GLY A 206 14.04 11.40 16.98
C GLY A 206 13.42 10.46 15.95
N SER A 207 13.38 10.88 14.68
CA SER A 207 12.89 10.02 13.57
C SER A 207 14.02 9.73 12.59
N LEU A 208 14.12 8.48 12.16
CA LEU A 208 15.13 8.02 11.21
C LEU A 208 14.46 7.21 10.08
N VAL A 209 14.87 7.48 8.85
CA VAL A 209 14.51 6.63 7.70
C VAL A 209 15.47 5.44 7.69
N ILE A 210 14.94 4.24 7.92
CA ILE A 210 15.73 3.00 7.99
C ILE A 210 15.80 2.26 6.65
N ALA A 211 14.81 2.45 5.78
CA ALA A 211 14.80 1.85 4.45
C ALA A 211 14.00 2.73 3.48
N GLY A 212 14.38 2.68 2.22
CA GLY A 212 13.69 3.35 1.13
C GLY A 212 13.95 2.65 -0.19
N LEU A 213 12.99 2.74 -1.10
CA LEU A 213 13.08 2.23 -2.46
C LEU A 213 12.42 3.22 -3.40
N ILE A 214 13.10 3.55 -4.48
CA ILE A 214 12.50 4.22 -5.64
C ILE A 214 12.68 3.29 -6.83
N ARG A 215 11.56 2.93 -7.47
CA ARG A 215 11.55 2.13 -8.68
C ARG A 215 10.78 2.88 -9.75
N GLU A 216 11.39 3.05 -10.88
CA GLU A 216 10.76 3.61 -12.08
C GLU A 216 10.84 2.59 -13.20
N GLU A 217 9.72 2.35 -13.86
CA GLU A 217 9.60 1.47 -15.00
C GLU A 217 8.86 2.21 -16.10
N THR A 218 9.54 2.43 -17.21
CA THR A 218 8.97 3.06 -18.39
C THR A 218 8.98 2.10 -19.55
N ARG A 219 7.79 1.82 -20.08
CA ARG A 219 7.60 1.02 -21.28
C ARG A 219 7.02 1.91 -22.38
N SER A 220 7.66 1.91 -23.54
CA SER A 220 7.15 2.63 -24.70
C SER A 220 7.20 1.71 -25.91
N THR A 221 6.04 1.54 -26.54
CA THR A 221 5.86 0.73 -27.74
C THR A 221 5.40 1.64 -28.87
N VAL A 222 5.96 1.45 -30.05
CA VAL A 222 5.55 2.13 -31.27
C VAL A 222 5.24 1.07 -32.31
N ASP A 223 3.98 0.92 -32.61
CA ASP A 223 3.48 0.02 -33.64
C ASP A 223 3.21 0.81 -34.92
N GLY A 224 3.41 0.22 -36.08
CA GLY A 224 3.17 0.91 -37.33
C GLY A 224 3.40 0.07 -38.57
N THR A 225 2.83 0.53 -39.69
CA THR A 225 2.98 -0.13 -40.98
C THR A 225 4.43 -0.04 -41.46
N PRO A 226 5.11 -1.16 -41.76
CA PRO A 226 6.48 -1.17 -42.22
C PRO A 226 6.70 -0.27 -43.45
N GLY A 227 7.73 0.56 -43.42
CA GLY A 227 8.08 1.50 -44.51
C GLY A 227 7.27 2.82 -44.45
N LEU A 228 6.03 2.82 -44.08
CA LEU A 228 5.22 4.04 -44.01
C LEU A 228 5.36 4.78 -42.67
N LYS A 229 5.60 4.07 -41.57
CA LYS A 229 5.77 4.67 -40.22
C LYS A 229 6.98 5.59 -40.14
N ASP A 230 7.99 5.40 -41.00
CA ASP A 230 9.28 6.11 -40.97
C ASP A 230 9.33 7.29 -41.95
N VAL A 231 8.26 7.55 -42.71
CA VAL A 231 8.18 8.66 -43.68
C VAL A 231 8.07 10.00 -42.92
N PRO A 232 9.00 10.94 -43.17
CA PRO A 232 8.97 12.26 -42.54
C PRO A 232 7.62 12.99 -42.80
N GLY A 233 6.98 13.49 -41.76
CA GLY A 233 5.71 14.23 -41.84
C GLY A 233 4.46 13.33 -41.92
N LEU A 234 4.48 12.28 -42.72
CA LEU A 234 3.33 11.37 -42.91
C LEU A 234 3.36 10.15 -41.97
N GLY A 235 4.53 9.76 -41.49
CA GLY A 235 4.68 8.58 -40.64
C GLY A 235 3.84 8.59 -39.35
N ALA A 236 3.47 9.77 -38.84
CA ALA A 236 2.57 9.90 -37.69
C ALA A 236 1.16 9.33 -37.94
N LEU A 237 0.71 9.28 -39.19
CA LEU A 237 -0.59 8.72 -39.59
C LEU A 237 -0.58 7.18 -39.65
N PHE A 238 0.61 6.56 -39.69
CA PHE A 238 0.79 5.13 -39.88
C PHE A 238 1.47 4.47 -38.68
N ARG A 239 1.47 5.15 -37.51
CA ARG A 239 2.03 4.62 -36.27
C ARG A 239 1.10 4.90 -35.10
N GLY A 240 0.98 3.91 -34.21
CA GLY A 240 0.42 4.02 -32.87
C GLY A 240 1.55 4.11 -31.84
N ARG A 241 1.33 4.83 -30.78
CA ARG A 241 2.24 4.90 -29.62
C ARG A 241 1.51 4.53 -28.35
N ASP A 242 2.08 3.59 -27.62
CA ASP A 242 1.68 3.22 -26.28
C ASP A 242 2.86 3.47 -25.33
N SER A 243 2.67 4.31 -24.34
CA SER A 243 3.69 4.64 -23.35
C SER A 243 3.08 4.53 -21.96
N GLN A 244 3.67 3.68 -21.15
CA GLN A 244 3.31 3.48 -19.75
C GLN A 244 4.53 3.75 -18.88
N SER A 245 4.36 4.60 -17.87
CA SER A 245 5.38 4.86 -16.85
C SER A 245 4.77 4.57 -15.49
N THR A 246 5.44 3.74 -14.71
CA THR A 246 5.05 3.39 -13.33
C THR A 246 6.22 3.74 -12.42
N GLN A 247 5.96 4.58 -11.43
CA GLN A 247 6.91 4.97 -10.41
C GLN A 247 6.39 4.53 -9.04
N THR A 248 7.20 3.78 -8.31
CA THR A 248 6.89 3.31 -6.95
C THR A 248 7.95 3.83 -6.00
N GLU A 249 7.50 4.49 -4.94
CA GLU A 249 8.35 4.99 -3.88
C GLU A 249 7.91 4.37 -2.56
N VAL A 250 8.86 3.81 -1.80
CA VAL A 250 8.62 3.22 -0.47
C VAL A 250 9.59 3.86 0.50
N VAL A 251 9.08 4.27 1.66
CA VAL A 251 9.89 4.82 2.75
C VAL A 251 9.45 4.17 4.06
N ILE A 252 10.42 3.66 4.82
CA ILE A 252 10.22 3.11 6.16
C ILE A 252 10.94 4.01 7.17
N MET A 253 10.19 4.57 8.09
CA MET A 253 10.65 5.52 9.10
C MET A 253 10.30 5.00 10.49
N VAL A 254 11.21 5.20 11.44
CA VAL A 254 11.06 4.77 12.83
C VAL A 254 11.25 5.93 13.78
N THR A 255 10.50 5.92 14.88
CA THR A 255 10.57 6.93 15.95
C THR A 255 10.35 6.23 17.30
N PRO A 256 11.37 6.10 18.14
CA PRO A 256 11.23 5.60 19.50
C PRO A 256 10.84 6.71 20.47
N TYR A 257 10.05 6.36 21.47
CA TYR A 257 9.69 7.21 22.59
C TYR A 257 9.94 6.47 23.90
N LEU A 258 10.45 7.15 24.91
CA LEU A 258 10.42 6.67 26.28
C LEU A 258 9.00 6.95 26.82
N VAL A 259 8.38 5.95 27.42
CA VAL A 259 6.99 6.02 27.88
C VAL A 259 6.84 5.44 29.28
N ASP A 260 6.02 6.11 30.07
CA ASP A 260 5.64 5.66 31.40
C ASP A 260 4.19 5.16 31.41
N PRO A 261 3.87 4.13 32.23
CA PRO A 261 2.50 3.70 32.40
C PRO A 261 1.64 4.80 33.02
N THR A 262 0.43 5.00 32.50
CA THR A 262 -0.50 6.02 32.98
C THR A 262 -1.82 5.40 33.45
N HIS A 263 -2.64 6.18 34.14
CA HIS A 263 -3.95 5.72 34.63
C HIS A 263 -4.91 5.47 33.45
N PRO A 264 -5.74 4.40 33.49
CA PRO A 264 -6.66 4.04 32.40
C PRO A 264 -7.56 5.18 31.93
N ASP A 265 -8.01 6.05 32.84
CA ASP A 265 -8.91 7.16 32.54
C ASP A 265 -8.29 8.24 31.63
N LYS A 266 -6.95 8.25 31.50
CA LYS A 266 -6.23 9.16 30.60
C LYS A 266 -6.00 8.57 29.21
N LEU A 267 -6.26 7.27 29.04
CA LEU A 267 -6.07 6.58 27.78
C LEU A 267 -7.32 6.72 26.93
N GLN A 268 -7.18 7.19 25.69
CA GLN A 268 -8.28 7.27 24.74
C GLN A 268 -8.32 6.01 23.88
N THR A 269 -9.51 5.44 23.72
CA THR A 269 -9.74 4.30 22.84
C THR A 269 -10.48 4.75 21.58
N PRO A 270 -10.33 4.03 20.43
CA PRO A 270 -11.05 4.36 19.21
C PRO A 270 -12.58 4.34 19.34
N THR A 271 -13.08 3.67 20.40
CA THR A 271 -14.51 3.55 20.70
C THR A 271 -15.02 4.67 21.62
N ASP A 272 -14.12 5.48 22.19
CA ASP A 272 -14.50 6.58 23.05
C ASP A 272 -15.26 7.64 22.26
N GLY A 273 -16.47 7.93 22.69
CA GLY A 273 -17.36 8.85 21.97
C GLY A 273 -18.12 8.23 20.78
N PHE A 274 -17.97 6.93 20.53
CA PHE A 274 -18.80 6.24 19.54
C PHE A 274 -20.12 5.79 20.16
N VAL A 275 -21.22 6.36 19.67
CA VAL A 275 -22.58 5.93 20.02
C VAL A 275 -23.31 5.56 18.75
N THR A 276 -23.89 4.37 18.70
CA THR A 276 -24.71 3.93 17.57
C THR A 276 -25.93 4.86 17.40
N ALA A 277 -26.21 5.28 16.19
CA ALA A 277 -27.43 6.05 15.90
C ALA A 277 -28.66 5.18 16.13
N ASN A 278 -29.73 5.81 16.65
CA ASN A 278 -31.03 5.14 16.77
C ASN A 278 -31.61 4.89 15.36
N ASP A 279 -32.50 3.90 15.23
CA ASP A 279 -33.15 3.51 13.97
C ASP A 279 -33.81 4.69 13.28
N SER A 280 -34.39 5.62 14.00
CA SER A 280 -35.01 6.83 13.46
C SER A 280 -33.97 7.82 12.87
N GLU A 281 -32.81 7.94 13.49
CA GLU A 281 -31.73 8.82 13.01
C GLU A 281 -30.97 8.18 11.83
N SER A 282 -30.83 6.85 11.85
CA SER A 282 -30.25 6.09 10.73
C SER A 282 -31.15 6.16 9.50
N LEU A 283 -32.45 5.95 9.66
CA LEU A 283 -33.40 5.87 8.54
C LEU A 283 -33.78 7.26 7.95
N LEU A 284 -33.98 8.28 8.81
CA LEU A 284 -34.41 9.60 8.40
C LEU A 284 -33.25 10.55 8.03
N LEU A 285 -32.11 10.41 8.70
CA LEU A 285 -30.97 11.32 8.52
C LEU A 285 -29.76 10.67 7.86
N GLY A 286 -29.79 9.35 7.59
CA GLY A 286 -28.66 8.61 7.02
C GLY A 286 -27.42 8.60 7.93
N ARG A 287 -27.58 8.82 9.23
CA ARG A 287 -26.46 8.86 10.18
C ARG A 287 -26.18 7.47 10.71
N LEU A 288 -24.93 7.02 10.59
CA LEU A 288 -24.47 5.73 11.11
C LEU A 288 -24.01 5.82 12.58
N ASN A 289 -23.58 7.00 13.01
CA ASN A 289 -23.07 7.24 14.37
C ASN A 289 -23.54 8.59 14.92
N LYS A 290 -23.61 8.66 16.25
CA LYS A 290 -23.92 9.87 17.00
C LYS A 290 -22.71 10.20 17.86
N VAL A 291 -22.05 11.32 17.60
CA VAL A 291 -20.90 11.79 18.38
C VAL A 291 -21.40 12.76 19.44
N TYR A 292 -21.27 12.40 20.71
CA TYR A 292 -21.53 13.29 21.83
C TYR A 292 -20.21 13.82 22.39
N ALA A 293 -20.14 15.12 22.61
CA ALA A 293 -19.08 15.72 23.42
C ALA A 293 -19.40 15.48 24.90
N GLU A 294 -18.39 15.35 25.71
CA GLU A 294 -18.44 15.08 27.16
C GLU A 294 -19.28 16.08 27.96
N ASN A 295 -19.72 17.19 27.39
CA ASN A 295 -20.58 18.22 27.99
C ASN A 295 -21.83 18.55 27.16
N GLY A 296 -22.37 17.60 26.39
CA GLY A 296 -23.65 17.79 25.69
C GLY A 296 -23.61 18.75 24.50
N GLN A 297 -22.44 19.22 24.08
CA GLN A 297 -22.27 20.02 22.88
C GLN A 297 -21.69 19.18 21.77
N PRO A 298 -22.21 19.22 20.53
CA PRO A 298 -21.63 18.48 19.41
C PRO A 298 -20.25 19.03 19.07
N LYS A 299 -19.20 18.23 19.28
CA LYS A 299 -17.87 18.53 18.71
C LYS A 299 -17.96 18.33 17.20
N ILE A 300 -17.79 19.40 16.45
CA ILE A 300 -17.55 19.34 15.01
C ILE A 300 -16.16 18.73 14.84
N GLN A 301 -16.10 17.41 14.61
CA GLN A 301 -14.84 16.75 14.29
C GLN A 301 -14.38 17.15 12.89
N ARG A 302 -13.29 17.91 12.80
CA ARG A 302 -12.46 17.93 11.61
C ARG A 302 -11.90 16.52 11.43
N ASN A 303 -11.88 16.03 10.18
CA ASN A 303 -11.43 14.70 9.73
C ASN A 303 -9.92 14.44 9.92
N SER A 304 -9.37 14.73 11.07
CA SER A 304 -8.03 14.30 11.45
C SER A 304 -8.17 13.43 12.67
N LEU A 305 -7.95 12.14 12.51
CA LEU A 305 -7.73 11.26 13.65
C LEU A 305 -6.55 11.84 14.43
N PRO A 306 -6.72 12.26 15.70
CA PRO A 306 -5.61 12.68 16.52
C PRO A 306 -4.68 11.49 16.70
N GLY A 307 -3.42 11.67 16.62
CA GLY A 307 -2.27 10.78 16.85
C GLY A 307 -2.47 9.30 17.21
N PRO A 308 -1.44 8.56 17.51
CA PRO A 308 -1.55 7.14 17.84
C PRO A 308 -2.44 6.96 19.08
N PHE A 309 -3.45 6.10 18.94
CA PHE A 309 -4.37 5.77 20.02
C PHE A 309 -3.61 5.17 21.22
N GLY A 310 -4.00 5.55 22.45
CA GLY A 310 -3.46 4.98 23.67
C GLY A 310 -2.24 5.69 24.28
N HIS A 311 -1.77 6.80 23.69
CA HIS A 311 -0.62 7.55 24.21
C HIS A 311 -0.92 9.05 24.26
N VAL A 312 -0.63 9.66 25.41
CA VAL A 312 -0.55 11.13 25.54
C VAL A 312 0.89 11.51 25.21
N VAL A 313 1.07 12.24 24.14
CA VAL A 313 2.36 12.87 23.79
C VAL A 313 2.28 14.28 24.32
N ASP A 314 3.12 14.63 25.32
CA ASP A 314 3.34 15.99 25.81
C ASP A 314 4.12 16.80 24.78
#